data_d98927a7e1c3aa685aad572abd811490
#
_entry.id   d98927a7e1c3aa685aad572abd811490
#
_cell.length_a   1.000
_cell.length_b   1.000
_cell.length_c   1.000
_cell.angle_alpha   90.00
_cell.angle_beta   90.00
_cell.angle_gamma   90.00
#
_symmetry.space_group_name_H-M   'P 1'
#
loop_
_entity.id
_entity.type
_entity.pdbx_description
1 polymer ?
#
loop_
_entity_poly.entity_id
_entity_poly.type
_entity_poly.pdbx_seq_one_letter_code
_entity_poly.pdbx_strand_id
1 'polypeptide(L)'
;LSDWSSDVCSSDLLRFNANPQKPMKRTRSDSAASAVKAMLDAAKGEIQPPKHVTLRERDWPFWSGVVRARARDEWSDADLVVAAQLAKCQADIEVEQAALDLETTVVVNDRGTACVNPRVAVLEQYARREMALMRTLRMGGRVAGDARDEAGRRKVQRGAEKARQELEDEDLLAS
;
A
#
# COMPACT_ATOMS: atom_id res chain seq x y z
N LEU A 1 67.07 15.34 -11.33
CA LEU A 1 66.87 16.08 -12.56
C LEU A 1 66.11 15.19 -13.54
N SER A 2 64.83 15.22 -13.49
CA SER A 2 63.99 14.43 -14.40
C SER A 2 62.68 15.11 -14.60
N ASP A 3 62.50 15.62 -15.76
CA ASP A 3 61.32 16.18 -16.31
C ASP A 3 60.15 15.16 -16.31
N TRP A 4 59.05 15.52 -15.70
CA TRP A 4 57.77 14.88 -15.85
C TRP A 4 56.87 15.76 -16.70
N SER A 5 57.01 15.60 -18.00
CA SER A 5 56.08 16.11 -18.96
C SER A 5 54.98 15.09 -19.14
N SER A 6 53.81 15.36 -18.59
CA SER A 6 52.62 14.54 -18.78
C SER A 6 51.54 15.37 -19.45
N ASP A 7 51.65 15.48 -20.75
CA ASP A 7 50.57 15.91 -21.61
C ASP A 7 49.76 14.70 -22.06
N VAL A 8 48.73 14.37 -21.34
CA VAL A 8 47.64 13.55 -21.85
C VAL A 8 46.33 14.27 -21.56
N CYS A 9 46.03 15.25 -22.37
CA CYS A 9 44.66 15.77 -22.50
C CYS A 9 43.82 14.76 -23.26
N SER A 10 43.19 13.85 -22.53
CA SER A 10 42.10 13.03 -23.07
C SER A 10 40.79 13.81 -23.03
N SER A 11 40.56 14.58 -24.06
CA SER A 11 39.32 15.34 -24.29
C SER A 11 38.24 14.53 -25.00
N ASP A 12 38.24 13.20 -24.86
CA ASP A 12 37.29 12.32 -25.54
C ASP A 12 36.31 11.56 -24.63
N LEU A 13 36.11 12.06 -23.42
CA LEU A 13 35.10 11.47 -22.56
C LEU A 13 33.85 12.34 -22.55
N LEU A 14 32.76 11.68 -23.00
CA LEU A 14 31.38 12.04 -22.71
C LEU A 14 30.70 13.05 -23.63
N ARG A 15 30.51 12.69 -24.87
CA ARG A 15 29.28 13.02 -25.56
C ARG A 15 28.16 12.16 -24.93
N PHE A 16 27.72 12.52 -23.73
CA PHE A 16 26.41 12.09 -23.23
C PHE A 16 25.37 12.68 -24.20
N ASN A 17 24.80 11.78 -24.97
CA ASN A 17 23.67 12.07 -25.84
C ASN A 17 22.47 12.36 -24.90
N ALA A 18 22.40 13.56 -24.40
CA ALA A 18 21.25 14.07 -23.67
C ALA A 18 20.11 14.21 -24.67
N ASN A 19 19.41 13.08 -24.88
CA ASN A 19 18.11 13.11 -25.54
C ASN A 19 17.22 14.07 -24.71
N PRO A 20 16.79 15.22 -25.25
CA PRO A 20 15.97 16.15 -24.53
C PRO A 20 14.61 15.47 -24.27
N GLN A 21 14.47 14.89 -23.09
CA GLN A 21 13.20 14.36 -22.66
C GLN A 21 12.22 15.53 -22.69
N LYS A 22 11.24 15.45 -23.58
CA LYS A 22 10.13 16.39 -23.64
C LYS A 22 9.57 16.53 -22.22
N PRO A 23 9.44 17.76 -21.67
CA PRO A 23 8.88 17.93 -20.35
C PRO A 23 7.51 17.28 -20.32
N MET A 24 7.36 16.25 -19.48
CA MET A 24 6.08 15.59 -19.28
C MET A 24 5.10 16.65 -18.77
N LYS A 25 4.12 17.00 -19.60
CA LYS A 25 3.05 17.90 -19.20
C LYS A 25 2.36 17.29 -17.99
N ARG A 26 2.39 17.99 -16.86
CA ARG A 26 1.59 17.64 -15.69
C ARG A 26 0.13 17.54 -16.10
N THR A 27 -0.41 16.35 -16.15
CA THR A 27 -1.84 16.12 -16.38
C THR A 27 -2.59 16.57 -15.13
N ARG A 28 -3.61 17.40 -15.27
CA ARG A 28 -4.49 17.77 -14.17
C ARG A 28 -5.25 16.53 -13.72
N SER A 29 -5.41 16.35 -12.40
CA SER A 29 -6.13 15.22 -11.79
C SER A 29 -7.62 15.15 -12.21
N ASP A 30 -8.18 16.24 -12.67
CA ASP A 30 -9.56 16.42 -13.15
C ASP A 30 -9.71 16.36 -14.68
N SER A 31 -8.67 15.91 -15.40
CA SER A 31 -8.74 15.78 -16.86
C SER A 31 -9.66 14.61 -17.27
N ALA A 32 -10.34 14.72 -18.40
CA ALA A 32 -11.15 13.65 -18.98
C ALA A 32 -10.35 12.34 -19.14
N ALA A 33 -9.07 12.43 -19.49
CA ALA A 33 -8.16 11.27 -19.56
C ALA A 33 -7.95 10.58 -18.19
N SER A 34 -7.89 11.36 -17.12
CA SER A 34 -7.80 10.83 -15.75
C SER A 34 -9.10 10.10 -15.33
N ALA A 35 -10.25 10.67 -15.69
CA ALA A 35 -11.56 10.05 -15.42
C ALA A 35 -11.73 8.73 -16.19
N VAL A 36 -11.37 8.70 -17.48
CA VAL A 36 -11.42 7.45 -18.29
C VAL A 36 -10.46 6.40 -17.72
N LYS A 37 -9.24 6.78 -17.33
CA LYS A 37 -8.31 5.85 -16.70
C LYS A 37 -8.87 5.29 -15.40
N ALA A 38 -9.47 6.12 -14.54
CA ALA A 38 -10.08 5.68 -13.30
C ALA A 38 -11.24 4.70 -13.54
N MET A 39 -12.07 4.94 -14.57
CA MET A 39 -13.14 4.02 -14.96
C MET A 39 -12.60 2.69 -15.47
N LEU A 40 -11.56 2.70 -16.32
CA LEU A 40 -10.90 1.48 -16.80
C LEU A 40 -10.24 0.70 -15.67
N ASP A 41 -9.67 1.39 -14.70
CA ASP A 41 -9.04 0.77 -13.54
C ASP A 41 -10.09 0.19 -12.56
N ALA A 42 -11.25 0.83 -12.42
CA ALA A 42 -12.38 0.28 -11.66
C ALA A 42 -12.95 -1.00 -12.30
N ALA A 43 -12.97 -1.05 -13.64
CA ALA A 43 -13.45 -2.22 -14.37
C ALA A 43 -12.53 -3.46 -14.29
N LYS A 44 -11.27 -3.30 -13.87
CA LYS A 44 -10.29 -4.40 -13.78
C LYS A 44 -10.51 -5.38 -12.62
N GLY A 45 -11.57 -5.23 -11.83
CA GLY A 45 -11.85 -6.08 -10.67
C GLY A 45 -10.95 -5.79 -9.45
N GLU A 46 -10.93 -6.67 -8.47
CA GLU A 46 -10.15 -6.49 -7.25
C GLU A 46 -8.64 -6.59 -7.50
N ILE A 47 -7.87 -5.81 -6.73
CA ILE A 47 -6.41 -5.88 -6.76
C ILE A 47 -5.99 -7.21 -6.14
N GLN A 48 -5.24 -8.00 -6.89
CA GLN A 48 -4.71 -9.28 -6.41
C GLN A 48 -3.30 -9.10 -5.83
N PRO A 49 -2.92 -9.90 -4.84
CA PRO A 49 -1.56 -9.89 -4.31
C PRO A 49 -0.57 -10.38 -5.37
N PRO A 50 0.71 -9.91 -5.32
CA PRO A 50 1.75 -10.41 -6.23
C PRO A 50 1.89 -11.92 -6.15
N LYS A 51 2.15 -12.60 -7.28
CA LYS A 51 2.19 -14.07 -7.40
C LYS A 51 3.17 -14.77 -6.44
N HIS A 52 4.22 -14.07 -6.03
CA HIS A 52 5.23 -14.60 -5.10
C HIS A 52 4.86 -14.42 -3.62
N VAL A 53 3.70 -13.78 -3.33
CA VAL A 53 3.21 -13.54 -1.97
C VAL A 53 1.94 -14.36 -1.77
N THR A 54 2.01 -15.36 -0.90
CA THR A 54 0.83 -16.15 -0.49
C THR A 54 0.15 -15.50 0.70
N LEU A 55 -1.17 -15.30 0.61
CA LEU A 55 -2.03 -14.91 1.73
C LEU A 55 -2.75 -16.15 2.27
N ARG A 56 -2.90 -16.20 3.60
CA ARG A 56 -3.72 -17.21 4.27
C ARG A 56 -5.20 -16.78 4.17
N GLU A 57 -6.11 -17.70 4.33
CA GLU A 57 -7.55 -17.41 4.27
C GLU A 57 -7.95 -16.27 5.22
N ARG A 58 -7.42 -16.26 6.42
CA ARG A 58 -7.65 -15.21 7.43
C ARG A 58 -7.08 -13.83 7.07
N ASP A 59 -6.12 -13.75 6.14
CA ASP A 59 -5.48 -12.49 5.74
C ASP A 59 -6.32 -11.71 4.71
N TRP A 60 -7.23 -12.37 3.98
CA TRP A 60 -8.00 -11.78 2.89
C TRP A 60 -8.91 -10.61 3.29
N PRO A 61 -9.64 -10.67 4.42
CA PRO A 61 -10.45 -9.54 4.87
C PRO A 61 -9.60 -8.27 5.08
N PHE A 62 -8.42 -8.43 5.69
CA PHE A 62 -7.48 -7.34 5.94
C PHE A 62 -6.85 -6.84 4.64
N TRP A 63 -6.48 -7.76 3.73
CA TRP A 63 -5.97 -7.40 2.42
C TRP A 63 -6.93 -6.49 1.65
N SER A 64 -8.20 -6.87 1.58
CA SER A 64 -9.22 -6.07 0.89
C SER A 64 -9.38 -4.68 1.53
N GLY A 65 -9.32 -4.58 2.86
CA GLY A 65 -9.34 -3.33 3.60
C GLY A 65 -8.15 -2.42 3.27
N VAL A 66 -6.94 -3.00 3.26
CA VAL A 66 -5.69 -2.27 2.97
C VAL A 66 -5.69 -1.73 1.54
N VAL A 67 -6.03 -2.55 0.54
CA VAL A 67 -5.98 -2.10 -0.87
C VAL A 67 -7.06 -1.10 -1.22
N ARG A 68 -8.20 -1.10 -0.53
CA ARG A 68 -9.28 -0.09 -0.70
C ARG A 68 -8.93 1.28 -0.12
N ALA A 69 -7.93 1.38 0.74
CA ALA A 69 -7.54 2.63 1.36
C ALA A 69 -6.90 3.63 0.39
N ARG A 70 -6.43 3.15 -0.79
CA ARG A 70 -5.81 3.98 -1.84
C ARG A 70 -6.40 3.68 -3.20
N ALA A 71 -6.33 4.65 -4.11
CA ALA A 71 -6.76 4.46 -5.50
C ALA A 71 -5.86 3.42 -6.20
N ARG A 72 -6.45 2.65 -7.13
CA ARG A 72 -5.77 1.54 -7.80
C ARG A 72 -4.49 1.94 -8.53
N ASP A 73 -4.48 3.11 -9.14
CA ASP A 73 -3.35 3.65 -9.90
C ASP A 73 -2.18 4.14 -9.02
N GLU A 74 -2.39 4.20 -7.71
CA GLU A 74 -1.36 4.57 -6.74
C GLU A 74 -0.57 3.38 -6.20
N TRP A 75 -0.97 2.14 -6.53
CA TRP A 75 -0.31 0.93 -6.07
C TRP A 75 0.79 0.51 -7.03
N SER A 76 2.04 0.47 -6.56
CA SER A 76 3.15 -0.22 -7.23
C SER A 76 3.23 -1.68 -6.77
N ASP A 77 3.89 -2.54 -7.55
CA ASP A 77 4.10 -3.94 -7.17
C ASP A 77 4.85 -4.07 -5.82
N ALA A 78 5.79 -3.16 -5.56
CA ALA A 78 6.50 -3.11 -4.28
C ALA A 78 5.56 -2.75 -3.12
N ASP A 79 4.67 -1.76 -3.32
CA ASP A 79 3.67 -1.40 -2.31
C ASP A 79 2.71 -2.56 -2.03
N LEU A 80 2.32 -3.32 -3.05
CA LEU A 80 1.45 -4.49 -2.88
C LEU A 80 2.11 -5.60 -2.02
N VAL A 81 3.43 -5.78 -2.12
CA VAL A 81 4.16 -6.70 -1.22
C VAL A 81 4.08 -6.21 0.23
N VAL A 82 4.29 -4.91 0.46
CA VAL A 82 4.21 -4.32 1.81
C VAL A 82 2.77 -4.37 2.33
N ALA A 83 1.77 -4.13 1.48
CA ALA A 83 0.36 -4.26 1.81
C ALA A 83 -0.02 -5.68 2.25
N ALA A 84 0.52 -6.70 1.58
CA ALA A 84 0.31 -8.09 1.97
C ALA A 84 0.96 -8.42 3.33
N GLN A 85 2.12 -7.82 3.64
CA GLN A 85 2.71 -7.97 4.97
C GLN A 85 1.90 -7.25 6.05
N LEU A 86 1.32 -6.10 5.72
CA LEU A 86 0.42 -5.38 6.63
C LEU A 86 -0.83 -6.21 6.92
N ALA A 87 -1.49 -6.75 5.91
CA ALA A 87 -2.65 -7.62 6.08
C ALA A 87 -2.37 -8.84 6.96
N LYS A 88 -1.22 -9.51 6.76
CA LYS A 88 -0.77 -10.62 7.62
C LYS A 88 -0.55 -10.18 9.06
N CYS A 89 0.08 -9.02 9.26
CA CYS A 89 0.35 -8.48 10.58
C CYS A 89 -0.95 -8.20 11.33
N GLN A 90 -1.94 -7.59 10.67
CA GLN A 90 -3.26 -7.31 11.24
C GLN A 90 -4.00 -8.61 11.61
N ALA A 91 -3.98 -9.61 10.73
CA ALA A 91 -4.58 -10.91 11.00
C ALA A 91 -3.90 -11.64 12.18
N ASP A 92 -2.58 -11.49 12.35
CA ASP A 92 -1.85 -12.09 13.46
C ASP A 92 -2.13 -11.34 14.78
N ILE A 93 -2.31 -10.01 14.76
CA ILE A 93 -2.75 -9.21 15.91
C ILE A 93 -4.10 -9.70 16.43
N GLU A 94 -5.08 -9.88 15.55
CA GLU A 94 -6.41 -10.37 15.93
C GLU A 94 -6.36 -11.76 16.58
N VAL A 95 -5.54 -12.66 16.06
CA VAL A 95 -5.38 -14.00 16.63
C VAL A 95 -4.75 -13.95 18.02
N GLU A 96 -3.68 -13.17 18.19
CA GLU A 96 -3.01 -13.03 19.48
C GLU A 96 -3.86 -12.28 20.50
N GLN A 97 -4.65 -11.29 20.04
CA GLN A 97 -5.59 -10.57 20.90
C GLN A 97 -6.70 -11.50 21.40
N ALA A 98 -7.29 -12.29 20.50
CA ALA A 98 -8.32 -13.27 20.88
C ALA A 98 -7.79 -14.32 21.88
N ALA A 99 -6.53 -14.74 21.72
CA ALA A 99 -5.91 -15.65 22.68
C ALA A 99 -5.64 -14.98 24.03
N LEU A 100 -5.20 -13.72 24.03
CA LEU A 100 -4.96 -12.94 25.26
C LEU A 100 -6.27 -12.70 26.02
N ASP A 101 -7.38 -12.45 25.34
CA ASP A 101 -8.69 -12.24 25.95
C ASP A 101 -9.16 -13.49 26.71
N LEU A 102 -8.75 -14.69 26.27
CA LEU A 102 -9.03 -15.95 26.97
C LEU A 102 -8.08 -16.20 28.16
N GLU A 103 -6.81 -15.81 28.04
CA GLU A 103 -5.75 -16.12 29.01
C GLU A 103 -5.58 -15.06 30.11
N THR A 104 -6.08 -13.84 29.91
CA THR A 104 -5.85 -12.64 30.73
C THR A 104 -4.44 -12.05 30.62
N THR A 105 -4.32 -10.76 30.94
CA THR A 105 -3.06 -9.99 30.83
C THR A 105 -2.04 -10.32 31.91
N VAL A 106 -2.48 -10.92 33.01
CA VAL A 106 -1.63 -11.35 34.13
C VAL A 106 -1.81 -12.83 34.33
N VAL A 107 -0.71 -13.57 34.29
CA VAL A 107 -0.67 -15.01 34.49
C VAL A 107 0.20 -15.36 35.72
N VAL A 108 -0.07 -16.49 36.33
CA VAL A 108 0.76 -16.97 37.43
C VAL A 108 1.76 -17.99 36.89
N ASN A 109 3.04 -17.75 37.11
CA ASN A 109 4.08 -18.71 36.70
C ASN A 109 4.11 -19.96 37.60
N ASP A 110 4.89 -20.95 37.21
CA ASP A 110 5.04 -22.22 37.96
C ASP A 110 5.52 -22.04 39.41
N ARG A 111 6.07 -20.89 39.76
CA ARG A 111 6.51 -20.55 41.12
C ARG A 111 5.45 -19.80 41.93
N GLY A 112 4.25 -19.66 41.41
CA GLY A 112 3.16 -18.95 42.07
C GLY A 112 3.26 -17.39 42.00
N THR A 113 4.18 -16.85 41.22
CA THR A 113 4.34 -15.38 41.07
C THR A 113 3.51 -14.85 39.93
N ALA A 114 2.76 -13.77 40.16
CA ALA A 114 2.03 -13.09 39.11
C ALA A 114 3.02 -12.36 38.17
N CYS A 115 2.90 -12.60 36.88
CA CYS A 115 3.71 -11.98 35.85
C CYS A 115 2.83 -11.55 34.65
N VAL A 116 3.34 -10.62 33.85
CA VAL A 116 2.65 -10.20 32.62
C VAL A 116 2.66 -11.34 31.61
N ASN A 117 1.53 -11.57 30.97
CA ASN A 117 1.43 -12.59 29.93
C ASN A 117 2.42 -12.25 28.78
N PRO A 118 3.27 -13.19 28.35
CA PRO A 118 4.22 -12.97 27.24
C PRO A 118 3.56 -12.53 25.94
N ARG A 119 2.28 -12.87 25.71
CA ARG A 119 1.53 -12.40 24.52
C ARG A 119 1.41 -10.90 24.44
N VAL A 120 1.37 -10.19 25.56
CA VAL A 120 1.34 -8.71 25.59
C VAL A 120 2.58 -8.16 24.88
N ALA A 121 3.76 -8.71 25.14
CA ALA A 121 4.98 -8.28 24.47
C ALA A 121 4.97 -8.60 22.95
N VAL A 122 4.39 -9.72 22.56
CA VAL A 122 4.22 -10.09 21.15
C VAL A 122 3.27 -9.12 20.46
N LEU A 123 2.13 -8.81 21.05
CA LEU A 123 1.17 -7.83 20.53
C LEU A 123 1.79 -6.43 20.37
N GLU A 124 2.59 -5.98 21.35
CA GLU A 124 3.32 -4.72 21.22
C GLU A 124 4.30 -4.72 20.04
N GLN A 125 4.99 -5.84 19.78
CA GLN A 125 5.89 -5.96 18.64
C GLN A 125 5.12 -5.91 17.31
N TYR A 126 3.98 -6.60 17.23
CA TYR A 126 3.12 -6.55 16.05
C TYR A 126 2.54 -5.15 15.83
N ALA A 127 2.06 -4.47 16.86
CA ALA A 127 1.56 -3.10 16.76
C ALA A 127 2.64 -2.12 16.27
N ARG A 128 3.88 -2.25 16.73
CA ARG A 128 5.00 -1.43 16.23
C ARG A 128 5.30 -1.73 14.76
N ARG A 129 5.26 -3.00 14.36
CA ARG A 129 5.44 -3.44 12.98
C ARG A 129 4.32 -2.91 12.09
N GLU A 130 3.08 -3.03 12.52
CA GLU A 130 1.92 -2.49 11.81
C GLU A 130 2.06 -0.98 11.55
N MET A 131 2.38 -0.20 12.59
CA MET A 131 2.60 1.23 12.44
C MET A 131 3.74 1.56 11.46
N ALA A 132 4.82 0.78 11.45
CA ALA A 132 5.92 0.96 10.53
C ALA A 132 5.49 0.68 9.07
N LEU A 133 4.75 -0.40 8.83
CA LEU A 133 4.21 -0.75 7.52
C LEU A 133 3.20 0.29 7.03
N MET A 134 2.30 0.76 7.90
CA MET A 134 1.35 1.83 7.58
C MET A 134 2.07 3.13 7.18
N ARG A 135 3.15 3.49 7.87
CA ARG A 135 3.97 4.68 7.51
C ARG A 135 4.63 4.49 6.15
N THR A 136 5.20 3.31 5.89
CA THR A 136 5.81 2.98 4.59
C THR A 136 4.80 3.12 3.46
N LEU A 137 3.58 2.66 3.66
CA LEU A 137 2.47 2.79 2.71
C LEU A 137 1.83 4.18 2.73
N ARG A 138 2.26 5.10 3.59
CA ARG A 138 1.66 6.44 3.78
C ARG A 138 0.16 6.39 4.13
N MET A 139 -0.27 5.32 4.81
CA MET A 139 -1.67 5.12 5.22
C MET A 139 -1.97 5.71 6.59
N GLY A 140 -0.96 5.89 7.44
CA GLY A 140 -1.09 6.45 8.79
C GLY A 140 -0.90 7.95 8.80
N GLY A 141 -1.97 8.69 8.77
CA GLY A 141 -1.96 10.15 8.87
C GLY A 141 -1.69 10.81 7.52
N ARG A 142 -2.71 11.34 6.92
CA ARG A 142 -2.62 12.11 5.69
C ARG A 142 -1.71 13.30 5.92
N VAL A 143 -0.54 13.29 5.32
CA VAL A 143 0.06 14.56 4.92
C VAL A 143 -0.96 15.15 3.94
N ALA A 144 -1.59 16.26 4.32
CA ALA A 144 -2.60 16.92 3.55
C ALA A 144 -2.06 17.21 2.15
N GLY A 145 -2.25 16.28 1.23
CA GLY A 145 -2.33 16.56 -0.19
C GLY A 145 -3.52 17.49 -0.36
N ASP A 146 -3.53 18.31 -1.34
CA ASP A 146 -4.56 19.31 -1.56
C ASP A 146 -5.95 18.67 -1.37
N ALA A 147 -6.70 19.10 -0.34
CA ALA A 147 -7.99 18.55 0.01
C ALA A 147 -8.99 18.55 -1.14
N ARG A 148 -8.76 19.43 -2.15
CA ARG A 148 -9.50 19.49 -3.41
C ARG A 148 -9.21 18.27 -4.30
N ASP A 149 -7.94 17.87 -4.44
CA ASP A 149 -7.55 16.73 -5.27
C ASP A 149 -8.11 15.43 -4.72
N GLU A 150 -8.13 15.29 -3.39
CA GLU A 150 -8.72 14.14 -2.73
C GLU A 150 -10.25 14.10 -2.85
N ALA A 151 -10.93 15.22 -2.71
CA ALA A 151 -12.38 15.29 -2.90
C ALA A 151 -12.76 14.94 -4.33
N GLY A 152 -11.96 15.39 -5.32
CA GLY A 152 -12.11 15.03 -6.73
C GLY A 152 -11.96 13.53 -6.98
N ARG A 153 -10.90 12.91 -6.46
CA ARG A 153 -10.65 11.46 -6.59
C ARG A 153 -11.75 10.62 -5.96
N ARG A 154 -12.20 10.98 -4.75
CA ARG A 154 -13.30 10.27 -4.08
C ARG A 154 -14.63 10.41 -4.83
N LYS A 155 -14.88 11.55 -5.47
CA LYS A 155 -16.09 11.75 -6.29
C LYS A 155 -16.07 10.85 -7.53
N VAL A 156 -14.92 10.76 -8.21
CA VAL A 156 -14.74 9.89 -9.38
C VAL A 156 -14.86 8.42 -8.99
N GLN A 157 -14.24 8.01 -7.88
CA GLN A 157 -14.31 6.63 -7.39
C GLN A 157 -15.74 6.24 -7.04
N ARG A 158 -16.48 7.07 -6.28
CA ARG A 158 -17.91 6.81 -5.97
C ARG A 158 -18.78 6.77 -7.23
N GLY A 159 -18.49 7.60 -8.22
CA GLY A 159 -19.17 7.56 -9.51
C GLY A 159 -18.94 6.26 -10.26
N ALA A 160 -17.70 5.75 -10.25
CA ALA A 160 -17.34 4.48 -10.87
C ALA A 160 -17.96 3.27 -10.14
N GLU A 161 -17.97 3.29 -8.80
CA GLU A 161 -18.62 2.27 -7.99
C GLU A 161 -20.13 2.22 -8.24
N LYS A 162 -20.76 3.39 -8.36
CA LYS A 162 -22.20 3.50 -8.63
C LYS A 162 -22.56 2.97 -10.03
N ALA A 163 -21.79 3.37 -11.05
CA ALA A 163 -21.97 2.86 -12.41
C ALA A 163 -21.77 1.34 -12.50
N ARG A 164 -20.86 0.78 -11.72
CA ARG A 164 -20.67 -0.67 -11.63
C ARG A 164 -21.87 -1.35 -10.99
N GLN A 165 -22.41 -0.81 -9.89
CA GLN A 165 -23.61 -1.34 -9.25
C GLN A 165 -24.81 -1.29 -10.17
N GLU A 166 -25.00 -0.18 -10.90
CA GLU A 166 -26.08 -0.05 -11.87
C GLU A 166 -25.99 -1.10 -12.99
N LEU A 167 -24.79 -1.42 -13.47
CA LEU A 167 -24.57 -2.48 -14.46
C LEU A 167 -24.83 -3.90 -13.88
N GLU A 168 -24.40 -4.16 -12.65
CA GLU A 168 -24.65 -5.43 -11.96
C GLU A 168 -26.16 -5.63 -11.71
N ASP A 169 -26.88 -4.57 -11.36
CA ASP A 169 -28.32 -4.59 -11.16
C ASP A 169 -29.10 -4.79 -12.48
N GLU A 170 -28.63 -4.18 -13.58
CA GLU A 170 -29.22 -4.39 -14.92
C GLU A 170 -29.01 -5.83 -15.42
N ASP A 171 -27.85 -6.43 -15.20
CA ASP A 171 -27.58 -7.83 -15.54
C ASP A 171 -28.44 -8.81 -14.73
N LEU A 172 -28.74 -8.49 -13.47
CA LEU A 172 -29.63 -9.29 -12.62
C LEU A 172 -31.11 -9.20 -13.05
N LEU A 173 -31.53 -8.10 -13.67
CA LEU A 173 -32.90 -7.92 -14.18
C LEU A 173 -33.09 -8.51 -15.57
N ALA A 174 -31.99 -8.80 -16.29
CA ALA A 174 -32.04 -9.39 -17.64
C ALA A 174 -32.00 -10.94 -17.65
N SER A 175 -31.82 -11.57 -16.48
CA SER A 175 -31.79 -13.03 -16.27
C SER A 175 -33.09 -13.54 -15.70
#